data_ba39e1059277c82389c6a399601fe0af
#
_entry.id   ba39e1059277c82389c6a399601fe0af
#
_cell.length_a   1.000
_cell.length_b   1.000
_cell.length_c   1.000
_cell.angle_alpha   90.00
_cell.angle_beta   90.00
_cell.angle_gamma   90.00
#
_symmetry.space_group_name_H-M   'P 1'
#
loop_
_entity.id
_entity.type
_entity.pdbx_description
1 polymer ?
#
loop_
_entity_poly.entity_id
_entity_poly.type
_entity_poly.pdbx_seq_one_letter_code
_entity_poly.pdbx_strand_id
1 'polypeptide(L)'
;MRISTVIQLAMQYILVGIIGSIFVIGLFLIGYFLVYKKLMKGSKKLKLSKIALCSIFLIYITVVLGATIGSRFSNYSSVNLHLFSSYKDAYNNFSLGEWRNIILNILMFVPIGFLLPLLFKKCQCFYITYLAGFFLTLFIEILQLITKRGIFELDDILNNTLGCAIGYGIIMIFISLFKRKKSNQKHTALITAFYQIPLIISIIFISVLFINYNKQELGNLSINNNYKVNMSKINLHTKLNLDNEFKKAYVYESYVGSKEDAINLANKIFSKLNTNIDESQNNEYDDTIIFKSEKGDYSLWINYKGLTTSFISFKQTEAKGKEKLTYEEVQAILN
;
A
#
# COMPACT_ATOMS: atom_id res chain seq x y z
N MET A 1 6.42 1.40 -1.64
CA MET A 1 5.90 2.72 -2.09
C MET A 1 6.43 3.82 -1.18
N ARG A 2 6.99 4.93 -1.70
CA ARG A 2 7.48 6.05 -0.87
C ARG A 2 6.28 6.84 -0.32
N ILE A 3 6.42 7.48 0.84
CA ILE A 3 5.35 8.30 1.45
C ILE A 3 4.96 9.46 0.52
N SER A 4 5.93 10.07 -0.17
CA SER A 4 5.68 11.11 -1.17
C SER A 4 4.74 10.64 -2.29
N THR A 5 4.94 9.42 -2.79
CA THR A 5 4.08 8.82 -3.83
C THR A 5 2.66 8.59 -3.31
N VAL A 6 2.51 8.16 -2.04
CA VAL A 6 1.18 8.01 -1.40
C VAL A 6 0.46 9.34 -1.32
N ILE A 7 1.18 10.40 -0.89
CA ILE A 7 0.61 11.75 -0.79
C ILE A 7 0.21 12.28 -2.17
N GLN A 8 1.07 12.12 -3.17
CA GLN A 8 0.80 12.57 -4.54
C GLN A 8 -0.44 11.86 -5.12
N LEU A 9 -0.53 10.55 -4.94
CA LEU A 9 -1.68 9.75 -5.36
C LEU A 9 -2.96 10.19 -4.64
N ALA A 10 -2.90 10.39 -3.33
CA ALA A 10 -4.03 10.89 -2.54
C ALA A 10 -4.49 12.27 -3.05
N MET A 11 -3.57 13.19 -3.33
CA MET A 11 -3.89 14.52 -3.86
C MET A 11 -4.58 14.45 -5.23
N GLN A 12 -4.10 13.59 -6.13
CA GLN A 12 -4.72 13.38 -7.44
C GLN A 12 -6.17 12.92 -7.31
N TYR A 13 -6.43 11.91 -6.47
CA TYR A 13 -7.78 11.38 -6.29
C TYR A 13 -8.68 12.26 -5.41
N ILE A 14 -8.14 13.11 -4.54
CA ILE A 14 -8.91 14.13 -3.83
C ILE A 14 -9.57 15.09 -4.82
N LEU A 15 -8.83 15.57 -5.82
CA LEU A 15 -9.37 16.48 -6.83
C LEU A 15 -10.51 15.81 -7.62
N VAL A 16 -10.33 14.58 -8.07
CA VAL A 16 -11.38 13.79 -8.73
C VAL A 16 -12.59 13.58 -7.80
N GLY A 17 -12.34 13.29 -6.52
CA GLY A 17 -13.36 13.12 -5.51
C GLY A 17 -14.16 14.41 -5.23
N ILE A 18 -13.49 15.57 -5.24
CA ILE A 18 -14.17 16.87 -5.09
C ILE A 18 -15.12 17.10 -6.28
N ILE A 19 -14.65 16.94 -7.50
CA ILE A 19 -15.47 17.11 -8.72
C ILE A 19 -16.64 16.12 -8.70
N GLY A 20 -16.36 14.84 -8.43
CA GLY A 20 -17.40 13.81 -8.33
C GLY A 20 -18.41 14.09 -7.24
N SER A 21 -17.98 14.56 -6.06
CA SER A 21 -18.89 14.90 -4.96
C SER A 21 -19.78 16.10 -5.28
N ILE A 22 -19.26 17.13 -5.94
CA ILE A 22 -20.05 18.29 -6.40
C ILE A 22 -21.13 17.81 -7.37
N PHE A 23 -20.79 16.96 -8.33
CA PHE A 23 -21.73 16.41 -9.30
C PHE A 23 -22.83 15.57 -8.63
N VAL A 24 -22.47 14.60 -7.80
CA VAL A 24 -23.42 13.72 -7.10
C VAL A 24 -24.35 14.52 -6.16
N ILE A 25 -23.78 15.46 -5.40
CA ILE A 25 -24.58 16.31 -4.50
C ILE A 25 -25.43 17.28 -5.29
N GLY A 26 -24.94 17.81 -6.40
CA GLY A 26 -25.75 18.64 -7.31
C GLY A 26 -26.97 17.88 -7.82
N LEU A 27 -26.81 16.66 -8.33
CA LEU A 27 -27.91 15.80 -8.74
C LEU A 27 -28.86 15.48 -7.58
N PHE A 28 -28.32 15.19 -6.40
CA PHE A 28 -29.14 14.95 -5.20
C PHE A 28 -29.97 16.19 -4.82
N LEU A 29 -29.40 17.38 -4.85
CA LEU A 29 -30.09 18.62 -4.57
C LEU A 29 -31.19 18.92 -5.60
N ILE A 30 -30.92 18.72 -6.88
CA ILE A 30 -31.89 18.81 -7.96
C ILE A 30 -33.08 17.86 -7.68
N GLY A 31 -32.81 16.59 -7.42
CA GLY A 31 -33.81 15.59 -7.05
C GLY A 31 -34.58 15.98 -5.79
N TYR A 32 -33.90 16.48 -4.76
CA TYR A 32 -34.53 16.94 -3.54
C TYR A 32 -35.47 18.11 -3.79
N PHE A 33 -35.05 19.14 -4.53
CA PHE A 33 -35.91 20.32 -4.76
C PHE A 33 -37.04 20.04 -5.76
N LEU A 34 -36.74 19.37 -6.89
CA LEU A 34 -37.72 19.13 -7.95
C LEU A 34 -38.68 18.00 -7.59
N VAL A 35 -38.18 16.86 -7.12
CA VAL A 35 -39.01 15.67 -6.85
C VAL A 35 -39.58 15.75 -5.43
N TYR A 36 -38.70 15.77 -4.40
CA TYR A 36 -39.16 15.66 -3.02
C TYR A 36 -39.97 16.89 -2.56
N LYS A 37 -39.43 18.11 -2.80
CA LYS A 37 -40.11 19.35 -2.34
C LYS A 37 -41.28 19.74 -3.24
N LYS A 38 -41.08 19.73 -4.56
CA LYS A 38 -42.10 20.27 -5.49
C LYS A 38 -43.17 19.22 -5.84
N LEU A 39 -42.79 17.98 -6.20
CA LEU A 39 -43.76 16.94 -6.59
C LEU A 39 -44.37 16.23 -5.38
N MET A 40 -43.52 15.77 -4.42
CA MET A 40 -43.99 15.00 -3.26
C MET A 40 -44.39 15.86 -2.07
N LYS A 41 -44.25 17.21 -2.14
CA LYS A 41 -44.55 18.19 -1.04
C LYS A 41 -43.88 17.81 0.29
N GLY A 42 -42.69 17.19 0.27
CA GLY A 42 -42.00 16.69 1.45
C GLY A 42 -41.64 17.82 2.43
N SER A 43 -41.81 17.56 3.72
CA SER A 43 -41.57 18.55 4.79
C SER A 43 -40.17 18.53 5.39
N LYS A 44 -39.38 17.48 5.19
CA LYS A 44 -38.05 17.32 5.80
C LYS A 44 -37.08 18.36 5.24
N LYS A 45 -36.37 19.05 6.14
CA LYS A 45 -35.28 20.00 5.79
C LYS A 45 -33.94 19.30 5.69
N LEU A 46 -33.13 19.68 4.71
CA LEU A 46 -31.74 19.24 4.61
C LEU A 46 -30.90 19.95 5.68
N LYS A 47 -30.02 19.18 6.32
CA LYS A 47 -29.03 19.73 7.26
C LYS A 47 -27.70 19.89 6.53
N LEU A 48 -27.16 21.10 6.48
CA LEU A 48 -25.90 21.41 5.81
C LEU A 48 -24.75 20.54 6.33
N SER A 49 -24.69 20.26 7.65
CA SER A 49 -23.71 19.39 8.25
C SER A 49 -23.74 17.95 7.70
N LYS A 50 -24.93 17.44 7.35
CA LYS A 50 -25.05 16.13 6.72
C LYS A 50 -24.56 16.12 5.28
N ILE A 51 -24.85 17.19 4.53
CA ILE A 51 -24.34 17.33 3.15
C ILE A 51 -22.83 17.37 3.18
N ALA A 52 -22.22 18.18 4.06
CA ALA A 52 -20.77 18.27 4.22
C ALA A 52 -20.14 16.92 4.58
N LEU A 53 -20.72 16.18 5.52
CA LEU A 53 -20.22 14.82 5.87
C LEU A 53 -20.35 13.83 4.71
N CYS A 54 -21.44 13.89 3.94
CA CYS A 54 -21.58 13.06 2.73
C CYS A 54 -20.54 13.43 1.68
N SER A 55 -20.24 14.72 1.48
CA SER A 55 -19.19 15.17 0.56
C SER A 55 -17.84 14.60 0.97
N ILE A 56 -17.47 14.74 2.25
CA ILE A 56 -16.20 14.21 2.78
C ILE A 56 -16.14 12.69 2.57
N PHE A 57 -17.23 11.99 2.83
CA PHE A 57 -17.29 10.54 2.64
C PHE A 57 -17.13 10.14 1.18
N LEU A 58 -17.78 10.84 0.24
CA LEU A 58 -17.64 10.59 -1.20
C LEU A 58 -16.22 10.85 -1.69
N ILE A 59 -15.62 11.97 -1.31
CA ILE A 59 -14.22 12.29 -1.64
C ILE A 59 -13.32 11.19 -1.13
N TYR A 60 -13.50 10.80 0.12
CA TYR A 60 -12.68 9.78 0.74
C TYR A 60 -12.81 8.40 0.05
N ILE A 61 -14.03 7.95 -0.27
CA ILE A 61 -14.24 6.69 -1.02
C ILE A 61 -13.58 6.76 -2.41
N THR A 62 -13.63 7.91 -3.08
CA THR A 62 -12.94 8.09 -4.36
C THR A 62 -11.43 7.95 -4.21
N VAL A 63 -10.84 8.51 -3.15
CA VAL A 63 -9.42 8.36 -2.84
C VAL A 63 -9.06 6.90 -2.58
N VAL A 64 -9.86 6.19 -1.78
CA VAL A 64 -9.63 4.76 -1.48
C VAL A 64 -9.68 3.92 -2.76
N LEU A 65 -10.74 4.04 -3.56
CA LEU A 65 -10.88 3.29 -4.80
C LEU A 65 -9.79 3.66 -5.82
N GLY A 66 -9.43 4.93 -5.89
CA GLY A 66 -8.34 5.40 -6.72
C GLY A 66 -6.99 4.81 -6.31
N ALA A 67 -6.68 4.83 -5.02
CA ALA A 67 -5.44 4.29 -4.48
C ALA A 67 -5.34 2.76 -4.60
N THR A 68 -6.46 2.05 -4.45
CA THR A 68 -6.47 0.58 -4.43
C THR A 68 -6.61 -0.04 -5.83
N ILE A 69 -7.37 0.59 -6.72
CA ILE A 69 -7.70 0.04 -8.05
C ILE A 69 -7.16 0.94 -9.17
N GLY A 70 -7.34 2.26 -9.04
CA GLY A 70 -7.05 3.22 -10.10
C GLY A 70 -5.55 3.38 -10.40
N SER A 71 -4.70 3.27 -9.40
CA SER A 71 -3.24 3.47 -9.52
C SER A 71 -2.46 2.22 -9.93
N ARG A 72 -3.12 1.06 -9.99
CA ARG A 72 -2.48 -0.21 -10.33
C ARG A 72 -2.66 -0.53 -11.81
N PHE A 73 -1.56 -0.62 -12.55
CA PHE A 73 -1.55 -0.93 -13.99
C PHE A 73 -1.17 -2.38 -14.30
N SER A 74 -1.03 -3.24 -13.29
CA SER A 74 -0.62 -4.64 -13.48
C SER A 74 -1.77 -5.49 -14.04
N ASN A 75 -1.49 -6.29 -15.07
CA ASN A 75 -2.37 -7.36 -15.56
C ASN A 75 -2.09 -8.67 -14.82
N TYR A 76 -1.91 -8.59 -13.50
CA TYR A 76 -1.59 -9.73 -12.67
C TYR A 76 -2.64 -9.88 -11.57
N SER A 77 -3.15 -11.09 -11.41
CA SER A 77 -4.05 -11.43 -10.31
C SER A 77 -3.63 -12.76 -9.70
N SER A 78 -3.59 -12.83 -8.40
CA SER A 78 -3.43 -14.07 -7.64
C SER A 78 -4.27 -14.00 -6.37
N VAL A 79 -4.34 -15.12 -5.65
CA VAL A 79 -5.10 -15.23 -4.40
C VAL A 79 -4.16 -15.74 -3.32
N ASN A 80 -4.03 -14.97 -2.24
CA ASN A 80 -3.29 -15.33 -1.04
C ASN A 80 -4.25 -15.50 0.14
N LEU A 81 -4.56 -16.73 0.50
CA LEU A 81 -5.45 -17.08 1.61
C LEU A 81 -4.69 -17.40 2.91
N HIS A 82 -3.37 -17.19 2.94
CA HIS A 82 -2.57 -17.43 4.14
C HIS A 82 -2.63 -16.23 5.07
N LEU A 83 -3.38 -16.36 6.15
CA LEU A 83 -3.50 -15.33 7.16
C LEU A 83 -2.15 -15.07 7.86
N PHE A 84 -1.82 -13.80 8.11
CA PHE A 84 -0.56 -13.32 8.67
C PHE A 84 0.69 -13.57 7.81
N SER A 85 0.53 -13.93 6.52
CA SER A 85 1.67 -14.08 5.61
C SER A 85 2.44 -12.77 5.44
N SER A 86 1.74 -11.65 5.20
CA SER A 86 2.34 -10.32 5.06
C SER A 86 3.09 -9.89 6.31
N TYR A 87 2.58 -10.23 7.51
CA TYR A 87 3.25 -9.96 8.79
C TYR A 87 4.51 -10.79 8.98
N LYS A 88 4.44 -12.09 8.61
CA LYS A 88 5.57 -13.01 8.68
C LYS A 88 6.69 -12.57 7.73
N ASP A 89 6.33 -12.20 6.50
CA ASP A 89 7.28 -11.75 5.50
C ASP A 89 7.91 -10.41 5.90
N ALA A 90 7.11 -9.45 6.38
CA ALA A 90 7.61 -8.19 6.90
C ALA A 90 8.60 -8.39 8.06
N TYR A 91 8.31 -9.33 8.97
CA TYR A 91 9.15 -9.64 10.11
C TYR A 91 10.43 -10.37 9.71
N ASN A 92 10.34 -11.43 8.91
CA ASN A 92 11.49 -12.27 8.54
C ASN A 92 12.45 -11.56 7.59
N ASN A 93 11.92 -10.75 6.68
CA ASN A 93 12.73 -10.01 5.69
C ASN A 93 13.20 -8.65 6.21
N PHE A 94 12.84 -8.25 7.42
CA PHE A 94 13.09 -6.91 7.97
C PHE A 94 12.65 -5.80 7.00
N SER A 95 11.56 -6.02 6.28
CA SER A 95 11.10 -5.16 5.20
C SER A 95 10.24 -4.01 5.73
N LEU A 96 10.84 -2.81 5.80
CA LEU A 96 10.07 -1.59 6.10
C LEU A 96 9.00 -1.30 5.04
N GLY A 97 9.21 -1.76 3.81
CA GLY A 97 8.23 -1.62 2.73
C GLY A 97 6.94 -2.38 3.04
N GLU A 98 7.06 -3.61 3.49
CA GLU A 98 5.92 -4.46 3.85
C GLU A 98 5.22 -3.97 5.11
N TRP A 99 5.97 -3.63 6.18
CA TRP A 99 5.40 -2.98 7.36
C TRP A 99 4.61 -1.73 7.02
N ARG A 100 5.14 -0.89 6.14
CA ARG A 100 4.45 0.31 5.68
C ARG A 100 3.13 -0.02 4.95
N ASN A 101 3.10 -1.06 4.11
CA ASN A 101 1.89 -1.48 3.41
C ASN A 101 0.81 -1.95 4.41
N ILE A 102 1.18 -2.76 5.41
CA ILE A 102 0.29 -3.18 6.49
C ILE A 102 -0.30 -1.96 7.23
N ILE A 103 0.57 -1.01 7.63
CA ILE A 103 0.14 0.19 8.35
C ILE A 103 -0.75 1.07 7.48
N LEU A 104 -0.42 1.23 6.19
CA LEU A 104 -1.22 2.03 5.26
C LEU A 104 -2.61 1.42 5.04
N ASN A 105 -2.75 0.11 4.96
CA ASN A 105 -4.04 -0.57 4.87
C ASN A 105 -4.89 -0.29 6.11
N ILE A 106 -4.31 -0.43 7.32
CA ILE A 106 -5.00 -0.09 8.56
C ILE A 106 -5.45 1.38 8.54
N LEU A 107 -4.52 2.31 8.28
CA LEU A 107 -4.80 3.75 8.29
C LEU A 107 -5.82 4.17 7.25
N MET A 108 -5.82 3.51 6.10
CA MET A 108 -6.75 3.78 5.01
C MET A 108 -8.21 3.54 5.44
N PHE A 109 -8.51 2.62 6.33
CA PHE A 109 -9.88 2.32 6.76
C PHE A 109 -10.30 3.00 8.06
N VAL A 110 -9.39 3.67 8.78
CA VAL A 110 -9.73 4.47 9.98
C VAL A 110 -10.83 5.52 9.68
N PRO A 111 -10.77 6.30 8.58
CA PRO A 111 -11.82 7.28 8.28
C PRO A 111 -13.19 6.64 8.03
N ILE A 112 -13.30 5.43 7.52
CA ILE A 112 -14.59 4.72 7.37
C ILE A 112 -15.25 4.49 8.72
N GLY A 113 -14.47 3.89 9.65
CA GLY A 113 -14.96 3.67 11.00
C GLY A 113 -15.36 4.95 11.72
N PHE A 114 -14.70 6.05 11.40
CA PHE A 114 -14.99 7.38 11.95
C PHE A 114 -16.24 8.03 11.31
N LEU A 115 -16.37 7.98 9.99
CA LEU A 115 -17.42 8.70 9.25
C LEU A 115 -18.77 7.99 9.30
N LEU A 116 -18.81 6.66 9.26
CA LEU A 116 -20.08 5.92 9.27
C LEU A 116 -20.97 6.20 10.48
N PRO A 117 -20.47 6.21 11.75
CA PRO A 117 -21.29 6.57 12.92
C PRO A 117 -21.78 8.01 12.95
N LEU A 118 -21.06 8.93 12.28
CA LEU A 118 -21.48 10.33 12.13
C LEU A 118 -22.59 10.48 11.09
N LEU A 119 -22.51 9.75 9.99
CA LEU A 119 -23.49 9.77 8.91
C LEU A 119 -24.78 9.05 9.30
N PHE A 120 -24.66 7.86 9.88
CA PHE A 120 -25.78 6.96 10.13
C PHE A 120 -25.86 6.57 11.61
N LYS A 121 -26.97 6.91 12.29
CA LYS A 121 -27.17 6.53 13.69
C LYS A 121 -27.10 5.01 13.94
N LYS A 122 -27.53 4.18 12.98
CA LYS A 122 -27.44 2.72 13.06
C LYS A 122 -25.99 2.25 13.15
N CYS A 123 -25.06 2.94 12.48
CA CYS A 123 -23.63 2.64 12.52
C CYS A 123 -22.96 3.02 13.85
N GLN A 124 -23.68 3.62 14.82
CA GLN A 124 -23.20 3.78 16.21
C GLN A 124 -23.19 2.43 16.96
N CYS A 125 -23.73 1.37 16.36
CA CYS A 125 -23.60 0.00 16.83
C CYS A 125 -22.33 -0.62 16.19
N PHE A 126 -21.43 -1.21 17.02
CA PHE A 126 -20.10 -1.66 16.60
C PHE A 126 -20.16 -2.71 15.47
N TYR A 127 -21.02 -3.73 15.60
CA TYR A 127 -21.11 -4.79 14.60
C TYR A 127 -21.60 -4.28 13.24
N ILE A 128 -22.44 -3.25 13.18
CA ILE A 128 -22.89 -2.67 11.91
C ILE A 128 -21.74 -1.97 11.19
N THR A 129 -20.95 -1.19 11.91
CA THR A 129 -19.80 -0.50 11.33
C THR A 129 -18.69 -1.48 10.95
N TYR A 130 -18.41 -2.48 11.79
CA TYR A 130 -17.38 -3.49 11.48
C TYR A 130 -17.77 -4.33 10.27
N LEU A 131 -19.02 -4.77 10.17
CA LEU A 131 -19.53 -5.47 9.00
C LEU A 131 -19.50 -4.59 7.74
N ALA A 132 -19.86 -3.31 7.86
CA ALA A 132 -19.77 -2.38 6.73
C ALA A 132 -18.31 -2.22 6.25
N GLY A 133 -17.35 -2.08 7.17
CA GLY A 133 -15.93 -2.05 6.85
C GLY A 133 -15.46 -3.36 6.21
N PHE A 134 -15.81 -4.49 6.79
CA PHE A 134 -15.48 -5.83 6.26
C PHE A 134 -16.02 -6.04 4.84
N PHE A 135 -17.29 -5.76 4.59
CA PHE A 135 -17.87 -5.93 3.26
C PHE A 135 -17.29 -4.95 2.23
N LEU A 136 -16.93 -3.74 2.66
CA LEU A 136 -16.29 -2.78 1.76
C LEU A 136 -14.89 -3.25 1.36
N THR A 137 -14.06 -3.71 2.31
CA THR A 137 -12.73 -4.24 1.97
C THR A 137 -12.83 -5.49 1.12
N LEU A 138 -13.73 -6.42 1.45
CA LEU A 138 -13.97 -7.62 0.66
C LEU A 138 -14.38 -7.27 -0.78
N PHE A 139 -15.23 -6.25 -0.95
CA PHE A 139 -15.62 -5.75 -2.27
C PHE A 139 -14.42 -5.19 -3.05
N ILE A 140 -13.53 -4.43 -2.39
CA ILE A 140 -12.31 -3.90 -3.00
C ILE A 140 -11.40 -5.04 -3.46
N GLU A 141 -11.16 -6.03 -2.60
CA GLU A 141 -10.31 -7.19 -2.92
C GLU A 141 -10.87 -8.00 -4.11
N ILE A 142 -12.18 -8.23 -4.13
CA ILE A 142 -12.85 -8.88 -5.26
C ILE A 142 -12.71 -8.06 -6.54
N LEU A 143 -12.88 -6.74 -6.47
CA LEU A 143 -12.69 -5.87 -7.63
C LEU A 143 -11.25 -5.90 -8.14
N GLN A 144 -10.25 -5.91 -7.27
CA GLN A 144 -8.84 -6.04 -7.66
C GLN A 144 -8.58 -7.36 -8.38
N LEU A 145 -9.15 -8.46 -7.88
CA LEU A 145 -9.04 -9.77 -8.50
C LEU A 145 -9.69 -9.80 -9.91
N ILE A 146 -10.93 -9.31 -10.03
CA ILE A 146 -11.68 -9.31 -11.30
C ILE A 146 -11.01 -8.40 -12.34
N THR A 147 -10.54 -7.22 -11.90
CA THR A 147 -9.88 -6.24 -12.78
C THR A 147 -8.42 -6.59 -13.10
N LYS A 148 -7.89 -7.67 -12.50
CA LYS A 148 -6.48 -8.08 -12.59
C LYS A 148 -5.50 -6.96 -12.17
N ARG A 149 -5.89 -6.18 -11.16
CA ARG A 149 -5.12 -5.04 -10.66
C ARG A 149 -4.54 -5.26 -9.28
N GLY A 150 -4.41 -6.50 -8.84
CA GLY A 150 -3.82 -6.83 -7.55
C GLY A 150 -3.95 -8.29 -7.17
N ILE A 151 -3.46 -8.58 -5.99
CA ILE A 151 -3.55 -9.88 -5.33
C ILE A 151 -4.68 -9.78 -4.31
N PHE A 152 -5.59 -10.76 -4.30
CA PHE A 152 -6.57 -10.89 -3.24
C PHE A 152 -5.87 -11.41 -1.98
N GLU A 153 -5.81 -10.61 -0.91
CA GLU A 153 -5.11 -10.98 0.32
C GLU A 153 -6.03 -10.94 1.54
N LEU A 154 -6.05 -12.06 2.30
CA LEU A 154 -6.79 -12.09 3.56
C LEU A 154 -6.25 -11.11 4.60
N ASP A 155 -4.95 -10.85 4.57
CA ASP A 155 -4.32 -9.89 5.47
C ASP A 155 -4.79 -8.46 5.21
N ASP A 156 -5.07 -8.09 3.97
CA ASP A 156 -5.62 -6.78 3.63
C ASP A 156 -7.05 -6.61 4.17
N ILE A 157 -7.87 -7.67 4.09
CA ILE A 157 -9.21 -7.67 4.69
C ILE A 157 -9.13 -7.50 6.20
N LEU A 158 -8.20 -8.20 6.86
CA LEU A 158 -7.97 -8.09 8.30
C LEU A 158 -7.53 -6.67 8.68
N ASN A 159 -6.51 -6.14 8.01
CA ASN A 159 -5.91 -4.84 8.28
C ASN A 159 -6.91 -3.70 8.09
N ASN A 160 -7.66 -3.73 6.99
CA ASN A 160 -8.68 -2.75 6.67
C ASN A 160 -9.83 -2.80 7.70
N THR A 161 -10.29 -4.01 8.08
CA THR A 161 -11.32 -4.18 9.12
C THR A 161 -10.83 -3.67 10.49
N LEU A 162 -9.57 -3.94 10.84
CA LEU A 162 -8.95 -3.42 12.06
C LEU A 162 -8.90 -1.89 12.04
N GLY A 163 -8.51 -1.29 10.92
CA GLY A 163 -8.54 0.17 10.73
C GLY A 163 -9.93 0.75 10.96
N CYS A 164 -10.95 0.12 10.39
CA CYS A 164 -12.35 0.52 10.60
C CYS A 164 -12.74 0.41 12.10
N ALA A 165 -12.33 -0.63 12.80
CA ALA A 165 -12.59 -0.81 14.23
C ALA A 165 -11.90 0.27 15.09
N ILE A 166 -10.67 0.63 14.76
CA ILE A 166 -9.93 1.73 15.41
C ILE A 166 -10.65 3.06 15.20
N GLY A 167 -11.03 3.37 13.95
CA GLY A 167 -11.75 4.59 13.64
C GLY A 167 -13.09 4.71 14.35
N TYR A 168 -13.84 3.59 14.43
CA TYR A 168 -15.08 3.50 15.18
C TYR A 168 -14.84 3.77 16.67
N GLY A 169 -13.80 3.14 17.28
CA GLY A 169 -13.46 3.36 18.67
C GLY A 169 -13.18 4.83 18.98
N ILE A 170 -12.38 5.49 18.13
CA ILE A 170 -12.04 6.91 18.27
C ILE A 170 -13.31 7.78 18.28
N ILE A 171 -14.16 7.65 17.27
CA ILE A 171 -15.35 8.53 17.17
C ILE A 171 -16.38 8.24 18.26
N MET A 172 -16.51 6.97 18.71
CA MET A 172 -17.44 6.63 19.77
C MET A 172 -17.01 7.18 21.15
N ILE A 173 -15.71 7.34 21.38
CA ILE A 173 -15.20 8.07 22.54
C ILE A 173 -15.68 9.52 22.49
N PHE A 174 -15.48 10.22 21.37
CA PHE A 174 -15.94 11.59 21.24
C PHE A 174 -17.45 11.71 21.42
N ILE A 175 -18.24 10.87 20.74
CA ILE A 175 -19.70 10.88 20.85
C ILE A 175 -20.14 10.63 22.31
N SER A 176 -19.49 9.71 23.02
CA SER A 176 -19.82 9.40 24.43
C SER A 176 -19.48 10.56 25.37
N LEU A 177 -18.34 11.22 25.15
CA LEU A 177 -17.95 12.41 25.92
C LEU A 177 -18.96 13.57 25.75
N PHE A 178 -19.40 13.82 24.52
CA PHE A 178 -20.40 14.86 24.26
C PHE A 178 -21.80 14.51 24.79
N LYS A 179 -22.17 13.23 24.86
CA LYS A 179 -23.46 12.76 25.42
C LYS A 179 -23.45 12.66 26.96
N ARG A 180 -22.29 12.76 27.59
CA ARG A 180 -22.09 12.55 29.04
C ARG A 180 -22.91 13.43 29.98
N LYS A 181 -23.49 14.54 29.47
CA LYS A 181 -24.35 15.44 30.24
C LYS A 181 -25.70 14.82 30.68
N LYS A 182 -26.08 13.59 30.27
CA LYS A 182 -27.42 13.01 30.50
C LYS A 182 -27.48 11.57 31.03
N SER A 183 -26.37 10.86 31.29
CA SER A 183 -26.39 9.41 31.61
C SER A 183 -25.49 9.01 32.77
N ASN A 184 -25.79 7.83 33.36
CA ASN A 184 -25.11 7.21 34.49
C ASN A 184 -23.60 6.97 34.18
N GLN A 185 -22.70 7.63 34.94
CA GLN A 185 -21.29 7.80 34.61
C GLN A 185 -20.50 6.47 34.48
N LYS A 186 -20.80 5.45 35.32
CA LYS A 186 -20.06 4.18 35.36
C LYS A 186 -20.29 3.32 34.09
N HIS A 187 -21.53 3.21 33.65
CA HIS A 187 -21.88 2.40 32.47
C HIS A 187 -21.28 3.00 31.18
N THR A 188 -21.26 4.32 31.08
CA THR A 188 -20.68 5.03 29.93
C THR A 188 -19.16 4.84 29.88
N ALA A 189 -18.46 4.81 31.01
CA ALA A 189 -17.01 4.60 31.07
C ALA A 189 -16.61 3.20 30.61
N LEU A 190 -17.34 2.15 31.04
CA LEU A 190 -17.08 0.76 30.63
C LEU A 190 -17.27 0.55 29.12
N ILE A 191 -18.37 1.07 28.56
CA ILE A 191 -18.64 0.99 27.13
C ILE A 191 -17.55 1.74 26.33
N THR A 192 -17.12 2.91 26.82
CA THR A 192 -16.07 3.71 26.18
C THR A 192 -14.73 2.95 26.21
N ALA A 193 -14.40 2.28 27.31
CA ALA A 193 -13.22 1.44 27.43
C ALA A 193 -13.25 0.25 26.44
N PHE A 194 -14.42 -0.40 26.31
CA PHE A 194 -14.59 -1.50 25.34
C PHE A 194 -14.32 -1.09 23.90
N TYR A 195 -14.73 0.11 23.49
CA TYR A 195 -14.47 0.63 22.12
C TYR A 195 -12.98 0.89 21.85
N GLN A 196 -12.15 0.96 22.88
CA GLN A 196 -10.71 1.19 22.74
C GLN A 196 -9.90 -0.11 22.60
N ILE A 197 -10.50 -1.28 22.80
CA ILE A 197 -9.80 -2.56 22.75
C ILE A 197 -9.00 -2.73 21.45
N PRO A 198 -9.54 -2.50 20.23
CA PRO A 198 -8.77 -2.64 19.00
C PRO A 198 -7.56 -1.71 18.93
N LEU A 199 -7.69 -0.47 19.40
CA LEU A 199 -6.58 0.49 19.45
C LEU A 199 -5.51 0.04 20.46
N ILE A 200 -5.91 -0.39 21.65
CA ILE A 200 -5.00 -0.86 22.70
C ILE A 200 -4.21 -2.09 22.22
N ILE A 201 -4.90 -3.07 21.60
CA ILE A 201 -4.26 -4.27 21.03
C ILE A 201 -3.24 -3.85 19.96
N SER A 202 -3.59 -2.94 19.08
CA SER A 202 -2.69 -2.44 18.02
C SER A 202 -1.45 -1.76 18.60
N ILE A 203 -1.62 -0.92 19.64
CA ILE A 203 -0.49 -0.25 20.32
C ILE A 203 0.42 -1.28 21.00
N ILE A 204 -0.15 -2.26 21.71
CA ILE A 204 0.62 -3.33 22.37
C ILE A 204 1.40 -4.12 21.30
N PHE A 205 0.75 -4.51 20.21
CA PHE A 205 1.37 -5.26 19.13
C PHE A 205 2.55 -4.49 18.50
N ILE A 206 2.35 -3.22 18.16
CA ILE A 206 3.42 -2.35 17.60
C ILE A 206 4.56 -2.21 18.61
N SER A 207 4.25 -2.05 19.92
CA SER A 207 5.26 -1.92 20.97
C SER A 207 6.09 -3.19 21.12
N VAL A 208 5.46 -4.37 21.10
CA VAL A 208 6.15 -5.67 21.16
C VAL A 208 7.05 -5.86 19.95
N LEU A 209 6.56 -5.54 18.75
CA LEU A 209 7.38 -5.59 17.54
C LEU A 209 8.59 -4.67 17.65
N PHE A 210 8.39 -3.42 18.03
CA PHE A 210 9.47 -2.44 18.17
C PHE A 210 10.53 -2.90 19.18
N ILE A 211 10.11 -3.46 20.32
CA ILE A 211 11.03 -4.00 21.32
C ILE A 211 11.80 -5.19 20.75
N ASN A 212 11.13 -6.11 20.02
CA ASN A 212 11.78 -7.26 19.43
C ASN A 212 12.80 -6.86 18.35
N TYR A 213 12.45 -5.90 17.48
CA TYR A 213 13.39 -5.37 16.48
C TYR A 213 14.63 -4.74 17.11
N ASN A 214 14.44 -3.97 18.21
CA ASN A 214 15.58 -3.35 18.91
C ASN A 214 16.47 -4.34 19.66
N LYS A 215 15.94 -5.53 20.00
CA LYS A 215 16.72 -6.59 20.66
C LYS A 215 17.51 -7.45 19.69
N GLN A 216 17.15 -7.46 18.41
CA GLN A 216 17.83 -8.29 17.42
C GLN A 216 19.16 -7.66 16.99
N GLU A 217 20.22 -8.45 17.03
CA GLU A 217 21.51 -8.09 16.49
C GLU A 217 21.48 -8.44 14.99
N LEU A 218 21.34 -7.43 14.14
CA LEU A 218 21.15 -7.61 12.70
C LEU A 218 22.45 -7.91 11.94
N GLY A 219 23.60 -7.97 12.63
CA GLY A 219 24.88 -8.36 12.02
C GLY A 219 25.22 -7.56 10.76
N ASN A 220 25.46 -8.27 9.66
CA ASN A 220 25.86 -7.70 8.37
C ASN A 220 24.69 -7.32 7.45
N LEU A 221 23.47 -7.26 7.94
CA LEU A 221 22.35 -6.83 7.13
C LEU A 221 22.54 -5.38 6.66
N SER A 222 22.43 -5.17 5.37
CA SER A 222 22.49 -3.84 4.75
C SER A 222 21.46 -2.91 5.37
N ILE A 223 21.91 -1.82 6.01
CA ILE A 223 21.07 -0.90 6.73
C ILE A 223 20.65 0.23 5.80
N ASN A 224 19.82 -0.06 4.82
CA ASN A 224 19.23 0.98 3.96
C ASN A 224 18.22 1.87 4.71
N ASN A 225 18.02 1.68 6.03
CA ASN A 225 16.87 2.24 6.72
C ASN A 225 17.22 2.97 8.03
N ASN A 226 18.38 3.57 8.16
CA ASN A 226 18.81 4.31 9.35
C ASN A 226 18.81 3.51 10.67
N TYR A 227 18.88 2.20 10.61
CA TYR A 227 19.15 1.39 11.79
C TYR A 227 20.56 1.64 12.29
N LYS A 228 20.68 2.22 13.47
CA LYS A 228 21.95 2.31 14.15
C LYS A 228 22.27 0.95 14.76
N VAL A 229 23.07 0.16 14.06
CA VAL A 229 23.62 -1.07 14.63
C VAL A 229 24.63 -0.67 15.71
N ASN A 230 24.41 -1.13 16.91
CA ASN A 230 25.42 -0.97 17.97
C ASN A 230 26.51 -2.02 17.78
N MET A 231 27.54 -1.66 17.02
CA MET A 231 28.66 -2.55 16.72
C MET A 231 29.39 -3.05 17.98
N SER A 232 29.28 -2.36 19.14
CA SER A 232 29.90 -2.81 20.38
C SER A 232 29.21 -4.04 21.00
N LYS A 233 28.00 -4.38 20.54
CA LYS A 233 27.25 -5.58 20.96
C LYS A 233 27.42 -6.77 20.03
N ILE A 234 28.17 -6.64 18.95
CA ILE A 234 28.40 -7.71 17.99
C ILE A 234 29.62 -8.51 18.43
N ASN A 235 29.42 -9.77 18.80
CA ASN A 235 30.49 -10.72 19.03
C ASN A 235 30.78 -11.44 17.72
N LEU A 236 31.93 -11.13 17.11
CA LEU A 236 32.39 -11.80 15.90
C LEU A 236 33.09 -13.12 16.25
N HIS A 237 32.44 -14.24 15.95
CA HIS A 237 33.05 -15.56 16.03
C HIS A 237 33.53 -15.97 14.65
N THR A 238 34.83 -15.92 14.39
CA THR A 238 35.41 -16.38 13.15
C THR A 238 36.53 -17.39 13.41
N LYS A 239 36.64 -18.37 12.52
CA LYS A 239 37.80 -19.32 12.48
C LYS A 239 38.94 -18.80 11.62
N LEU A 240 38.79 -17.63 11.00
CA LEU A 240 39.82 -17.00 10.19
C LEU A 240 40.83 -16.30 11.08
N ASN A 241 42.13 -16.48 10.81
CA ASN A 241 43.15 -15.65 11.41
C ASN A 241 43.00 -14.23 10.84
N LEU A 242 42.70 -13.29 11.70
CA LEU A 242 42.63 -11.88 11.31
C LEU A 242 44.07 -11.39 11.09
N ASP A 243 44.34 -10.94 9.89
CA ASP A 243 45.60 -10.33 9.52
C ASP A 243 45.66 -8.95 10.20
N ASN A 244 46.68 -8.72 11.03
CA ASN A 244 46.86 -7.43 11.71
C ASN A 244 47.49 -6.35 10.78
N GLU A 245 47.80 -6.72 9.55
CA GLU A 245 48.33 -5.80 8.56
C GLU A 245 47.21 -5.18 7.74
N PHE A 246 47.13 -3.85 7.78
CA PHE A 246 46.23 -3.07 6.92
C PHE A 246 46.74 -3.17 5.47
N LYS A 247 46.24 -4.14 4.71
CA LYS A 247 46.45 -4.19 3.27
C LYS A 247 45.59 -3.12 2.59
N LYS A 248 46.17 -2.38 1.64
CA LYS A 248 45.42 -1.48 0.78
C LYS A 248 44.33 -2.27 0.07
N ALA A 249 43.05 -2.01 0.42
CA ALA A 249 41.92 -2.54 -0.32
C ALA A 249 41.51 -1.53 -1.40
N TYR A 250 41.19 -2.04 -2.60
CA TYR A 250 40.59 -1.19 -3.62
C TYR A 250 39.17 -0.83 -3.18
N VAL A 251 38.88 0.46 -3.06
CA VAL A 251 37.53 0.97 -2.82
C VAL A 251 36.96 1.34 -4.18
N TYR A 252 35.89 0.63 -4.56
CA TYR A 252 35.17 0.93 -5.78
C TYR A 252 34.03 1.88 -5.43
N GLU A 253 34.00 3.04 -6.06
CA GLU A 253 32.83 3.90 -6.02
C GLU A 253 31.74 3.30 -6.94
N SER A 254 30.50 3.34 -6.46
CA SER A 254 29.37 2.96 -7.32
C SER A 254 29.30 3.91 -8.51
N TYR A 255 29.22 3.35 -9.70
CA TYR A 255 29.02 4.15 -10.91
C TYR A 255 27.72 4.94 -10.79
N VAL A 256 27.79 6.24 -11.02
CA VAL A 256 26.63 7.14 -11.06
C VAL A 256 26.31 7.40 -12.53
N GLY A 257 25.42 6.59 -13.07
CA GLY A 257 24.96 6.75 -14.45
C GLY A 257 23.92 7.84 -14.61
N SER A 258 23.69 8.19 -15.86
CA SER A 258 22.67 9.13 -16.30
C SER A 258 21.51 8.40 -17.03
N LYS A 259 20.43 9.10 -17.25
CA LYS A 259 19.31 8.61 -18.08
C LYS A 259 19.78 8.26 -19.51
N GLU A 260 20.72 9.01 -20.03
CA GLU A 260 21.30 8.81 -21.36
C GLU A 260 22.10 7.51 -21.42
N ASP A 261 22.85 7.18 -20.36
CA ASP A 261 23.55 5.89 -20.24
C ASP A 261 22.58 4.71 -20.21
N ALA A 262 21.43 4.85 -19.54
CA ALA A 262 20.41 3.81 -19.53
C ALA A 262 19.79 3.58 -20.90
N ILE A 263 19.52 4.64 -21.65
CA ILE A 263 18.99 4.56 -23.03
C ILE A 263 20.03 3.87 -23.94
N ASN A 264 21.29 4.28 -23.85
CA ASN A 264 22.38 3.69 -24.63
C ASN A 264 22.56 2.20 -24.33
N LEU A 265 22.49 1.83 -23.05
CA LEU A 265 22.57 0.43 -22.62
C LEU A 265 21.36 -0.38 -23.13
N ALA A 266 20.15 0.18 -23.02
CA ALA A 266 18.94 -0.45 -23.55
C ALA A 266 19.05 -0.71 -25.04
N ASN A 267 19.44 0.29 -25.82
CA ASN A 267 19.65 0.15 -27.28
C ASN A 267 20.67 -0.95 -27.62
N LYS A 268 21.77 -1.00 -26.86
CA LYS A 268 22.80 -2.05 -27.04
C LYS A 268 22.26 -3.45 -26.75
N ILE A 269 21.43 -3.61 -25.71
CA ILE A 269 20.83 -4.89 -25.35
C ILE A 269 19.79 -5.31 -26.40
N PHE A 270 18.87 -4.42 -26.78
CA PHE A 270 17.82 -4.74 -27.73
C PHE A 270 18.38 -5.01 -29.15
N SER A 271 19.43 -4.31 -29.56
CA SER A 271 20.11 -4.59 -30.84
C SER A 271 20.72 -6.01 -30.88
N LYS A 272 21.31 -6.48 -29.76
CA LYS A 272 21.79 -7.87 -29.65
C LYS A 272 20.65 -8.91 -29.72
N LEU A 273 19.43 -8.52 -29.36
CA LEU A 273 18.25 -9.38 -29.41
C LEU A 273 17.51 -9.28 -30.77
N ASN A 274 18.10 -8.57 -31.76
CA ASN A 274 17.49 -8.32 -33.07
C ASN A 274 16.09 -7.71 -32.98
N THR A 275 15.90 -6.75 -32.08
CA THR A 275 14.64 -6.02 -31.90
C THR A 275 14.94 -4.55 -31.56
N ASN A 276 13.96 -3.67 -31.74
CA ASN A 276 14.06 -2.27 -31.36
C ASN A 276 13.22 -1.98 -30.12
N ILE A 277 13.49 -0.83 -29.49
CA ILE A 277 12.74 -0.32 -28.36
C ILE A 277 11.47 0.38 -28.92
N ASP A 278 10.33 0.10 -28.30
CA ASP A 278 9.11 0.90 -28.49
C ASP A 278 9.15 2.09 -27.52
N GLU A 279 9.60 3.23 -28.02
CA GLU A 279 9.74 4.45 -27.20
C GLU A 279 8.40 4.91 -26.62
N SER A 280 7.28 4.60 -27.28
CA SER A 280 5.93 4.99 -26.83
C SER A 280 5.49 4.24 -25.57
N GLN A 281 6.12 3.10 -25.26
CA GLN A 281 5.83 2.27 -24.09
C GLN A 281 6.87 2.39 -22.97
N ASN A 282 7.84 3.31 -23.11
CA ASN A 282 8.81 3.56 -22.05
C ASN A 282 8.14 4.19 -20.85
N ASN A 283 8.41 3.63 -19.66
CA ASN A 283 7.91 4.16 -18.40
C ASN A 283 9.09 4.53 -17.49
N GLU A 284 9.04 5.72 -16.93
CA GLU A 284 10.06 6.20 -16.01
C GLU A 284 9.52 6.23 -14.57
N TYR A 285 10.26 5.65 -13.65
CA TYR A 285 9.94 5.60 -12.22
C TYR A 285 11.16 6.01 -11.41
N ASP A 286 11.13 7.16 -10.76
CA ASP A 286 12.24 7.67 -9.97
C ASP A 286 13.59 7.61 -10.73
N ASP A 287 14.41 6.61 -10.43
CA ASP A 287 15.74 6.39 -11.00
C ASP A 287 15.77 5.18 -11.95
N THR A 288 14.62 4.66 -12.35
CA THR A 288 14.51 3.43 -13.16
C THR A 288 13.67 3.70 -14.41
N ILE A 289 14.17 3.27 -15.55
CA ILE A 289 13.43 3.31 -16.82
C ILE A 289 13.10 1.87 -17.23
N ILE A 290 11.86 1.68 -17.65
CA ILE A 290 11.39 0.41 -18.21
C ILE A 290 11.30 0.59 -19.73
N PHE A 291 12.05 -0.21 -20.44
CA PHE A 291 12.02 -0.29 -21.89
C PHE A 291 11.27 -1.55 -22.32
N LYS A 292 10.49 -1.45 -23.40
CA LYS A 292 9.81 -2.60 -24.00
C LYS A 292 10.21 -2.74 -25.46
N SER A 293 10.22 -3.98 -25.96
CA SER A 293 10.44 -4.23 -27.39
C SER A 293 9.18 -3.94 -28.20
N GLU A 294 9.33 -3.54 -29.47
CA GLU A 294 8.22 -3.27 -30.42
C GLU A 294 7.21 -4.41 -30.51
N LYS A 295 7.68 -5.67 -30.39
CA LYS A 295 6.80 -6.86 -30.42
C LYS A 295 6.24 -7.23 -29.06
N GLY A 296 6.62 -6.53 -27.98
CA GLY A 296 6.22 -6.85 -26.62
C GLY A 296 6.86 -8.12 -26.04
N ASP A 297 7.83 -8.74 -26.74
CA ASP A 297 8.48 -9.97 -26.33
C ASP A 297 9.41 -9.80 -25.13
N TYR A 298 9.92 -8.59 -24.92
CA TYR A 298 10.94 -8.30 -23.91
C TYR A 298 10.60 -7.03 -23.13
N SER A 299 10.96 -7.05 -21.84
CA SER A 299 10.94 -5.88 -20.95
C SER A 299 12.29 -5.78 -20.24
N LEU A 300 12.89 -4.60 -20.26
CA LEU A 300 14.17 -4.31 -19.65
C LEU A 300 14.01 -3.14 -18.67
N TRP A 301 14.37 -3.39 -17.42
CA TRP A 301 14.35 -2.40 -16.35
C TRP A 301 15.78 -1.98 -16.07
N ILE A 302 16.07 -0.70 -16.17
CA ILE A 302 17.39 -0.15 -15.90
C ILE A 302 17.28 0.91 -14.81
N ASN A 303 17.92 0.67 -13.67
CA ASN A 303 18.17 1.72 -12.70
C ASN A 303 19.45 2.47 -13.15
N TYR A 304 19.29 3.73 -13.62
CA TYR A 304 20.39 4.45 -14.22
C TYR A 304 21.43 4.97 -13.22
N LYS A 305 21.11 5.14 -11.94
CA LYS A 305 22.11 5.54 -10.95
C LYS A 305 23.21 4.50 -10.72
N GLY A 306 22.90 3.22 -10.82
CA GLY A 306 23.88 2.15 -10.66
C GLY A 306 24.05 1.29 -11.91
N LEU A 307 23.36 1.61 -13.01
CA LEU A 307 23.23 0.79 -14.23
C LEU A 307 22.87 -0.67 -13.97
N THR A 308 22.15 -0.92 -12.86
CA THR A 308 21.63 -2.26 -12.59
C THR A 308 20.46 -2.56 -13.49
N THR A 309 20.45 -3.79 -14.04
CA THR A 309 19.44 -4.19 -15.03
C THR A 309 18.66 -5.40 -14.56
N SER A 310 17.35 -5.42 -14.88
CA SER A 310 16.51 -6.60 -14.77
C SER A 310 15.84 -6.84 -16.13
N PHE A 311 16.04 -8.04 -16.68
CA PHE A 311 15.53 -8.41 -18.00
C PHE A 311 14.46 -9.48 -17.87
N ILE A 312 13.34 -9.27 -18.56
CA ILE A 312 12.21 -10.20 -18.60
C ILE A 312 11.93 -10.54 -20.06
N SER A 313 11.93 -11.84 -20.39
CA SER A 313 11.50 -12.35 -21.70
C SER A 313 10.07 -12.91 -21.56
N PHE A 314 9.15 -12.41 -22.37
CA PHE A 314 7.79 -12.95 -22.51
C PHE A 314 7.66 -13.91 -23.70
N LYS A 315 8.78 -14.16 -24.41
CA LYS A 315 8.77 -15.08 -25.51
C LYS A 315 8.44 -16.47 -24.99
N GLN A 316 7.28 -16.99 -25.36
CA GLN A 316 6.95 -18.39 -25.15
C GLN A 316 7.85 -19.23 -26.05
N THR A 317 8.96 -19.66 -25.53
CA THR A 317 9.65 -20.81 -26.09
C THR A 317 8.79 -22.01 -25.73
N GLU A 318 8.20 -22.67 -26.73
CA GLU A 318 7.71 -24.03 -26.52
C GLU A 318 8.88 -24.80 -25.90
N ALA A 319 8.73 -25.19 -24.65
CA ALA A 319 9.73 -25.97 -23.94
C ALA A 319 9.74 -27.38 -24.54
N LYS A 320 10.34 -27.53 -25.67
CA LYS A 320 10.79 -28.82 -26.20
C LYS A 320 12.02 -29.24 -25.41
N GLY A 321 11.79 -30.02 -24.38
CA GLY A 321 12.85 -30.62 -23.58
C GLY A 321 13.14 -29.86 -22.28
N LYS A 322 13.11 -30.59 -21.18
CA LYS A 322 13.38 -30.14 -19.81
C LYS A 322 14.89 -29.98 -19.54
N GLU A 323 15.63 -29.41 -20.44
CA GLU A 323 17.04 -29.12 -20.13
C GLU A 323 17.12 -27.76 -19.46
N LYS A 324 17.44 -27.79 -18.18
CA LYS A 324 17.82 -26.58 -17.45
C LYS A 324 19.12 -26.10 -18.04
N LEU A 325 19.19 -24.83 -18.44
CA LEU A 325 20.46 -24.20 -18.82
C LEU A 325 21.49 -24.41 -17.70
N THR A 326 22.66 -24.85 -18.06
CA THR A 326 23.78 -24.94 -17.14
C THR A 326 24.28 -23.55 -16.76
N TYR A 327 24.95 -23.42 -15.63
CA TYR A 327 25.52 -22.14 -15.18
C TYR A 327 26.47 -21.53 -16.24
N GLU A 328 27.20 -22.35 -16.98
CA GLU A 328 28.11 -21.95 -18.04
C GLU A 328 27.38 -21.37 -19.27
N GLU A 329 26.26 -21.98 -19.65
CA GLU A 329 25.41 -21.47 -20.72
C GLU A 329 24.73 -20.13 -20.35
N VAL A 330 24.34 -19.97 -19.10
CA VAL A 330 23.81 -18.68 -18.61
C VAL A 330 24.91 -17.61 -18.63
N GLN A 331 26.13 -17.93 -18.22
CA GLN A 331 27.24 -16.99 -18.30
C GLN A 331 27.62 -16.62 -19.74
N ALA A 332 27.56 -17.57 -20.68
CA ALA A 332 27.82 -17.29 -22.09
C ALA A 332 26.81 -16.38 -22.74
N ILE A 333 25.58 -16.31 -22.22
CA ILE A 333 24.54 -15.39 -22.67
C ILE A 333 24.76 -13.98 -22.10
N LEU A 334 25.37 -13.88 -20.92
CA LEU A 334 25.56 -12.59 -20.21
C LEU A 334 26.87 -11.87 -20.61
N ASN A 335 27.86 -12.57 -21.20
CA ASN A 335 29.11 -12.01 -21.75
C ASN A 335 28.95 -11.67 -23.22
#